data_f081a5125a3f3e41c84cd4319154fc9c
#
_entry.id   f081a5125a3f3e41c84cd4319154fc9c
#
_cell.length_a   1.000
_cell.length_b   1.000
_cell.length_c   1.000
_cell.angle_alpha   90.00
_cell.angle_beta   90.00
_cell.angle_gamma   90.00
#
_symmetry.space_group_name_H-M   'P 1'
#
loop_
_entity.id
_entity.type
_entity.pdbx_description
1 polymer ?
#
loop_
_entity_poly.entity_id
_entity_poly.type
_entity_poly.pdbx_seq_one_letter_code
_entity_poly.pdbx_strand_id
1 'polypeptide(L)'
;MRSGGRALDFASGAGRNLPPLRERGSQIVAADRDDKALAMLAQGYPDVQCVCTDLEHAPWPFAARSFDTLVCCNYLYRPRLDLLVGLLAPGGVLIYETFARGNERYGKPSNPAFLLAEGELLRVARRNGLVTLGYEHGFSSPQRPAIVQRLCAVRPPFDAETYPLVG
;
A
#
# COMPACT_ATOMS: atom_id res chain seq x y z
N MET A 1 -5.04 -4.93 12.79
CA MET A 1 -5.81 -3.84 12.14
C MET A 1 -7.12 -3.65 12.90
N ARG A 2 -7.47 -2.42 13.25
CA ARG A 2 -8.76 -2.11 13.88
C ARG A 2 -9.89 -2.33 12.87
N SER A 3 -10.98 -2.98 13.29
CA SER A 3 -12.21 -3.10 12.50
C SER A 3 -12.88 -1.73 12.38
N GLY A 4 -13.43 -1.39 11.22
CA GLY A 4 -14.23 -0.18 11.01
C GLY A 4 -13.47 1.13 10.82
N GLY A 5 -12.13 1.11 10.69
CA GLY A 5 -11.31 2.30 10.45
C GLY A 5 -11.36 2.80 9.01
N ARG A 6 -10.69 3.94 8.75
CA ARG A 6 -10.56 4.52 7.41
C ARG A 6 -9.37 3.93 6.68
N ALA A 7 -9.59 3.36 5.48
CA ALA A 7 -8.56 2.74 4.66
C ALA A 7 -8.32 3.52 3.36
N LEU A 8 -7.06 3.60 2.94
CA LEU A 8 -6.67 4.11 1.62
C LEU A 8 -6.06 2.97 0.80
N ASP A 9 -6.67 2.66 -0.34
CA ASP A 9 -6.06 1.87 -1.41
C ASP A 9 -5.38 2.84 -2.38
N PHE A 10 -4.06 2.95 -2.25
CA PHE A 10 -3.25 3.93 -3.00
C PHE A 10 -2.69 3.31 -4.27
N ALA A 11 -2.93 3.95 -5.42
CA ALA A 11 -2.75 3.39 -6.76
C ALA A 11 -3.62 2.14 -6.94
N SER A 12 -4.91 2.30 -6.67
CA SER A 12 -5.88 1.19 -6.53
C SER A 12 -6.14 0.44 -7.83
N GLY A 13 -5.92 1.08 -8.99
CA GLY A 13 -6.30 0.52 -10.28
C GLY A 13 -7.76 0.06 -10.27
N ALA A 14 -8.00 -1.19 -10.68
CA ALA A 14 -9.34 -1.80 -10.70
C ALA A 14 -9.82 -2.30 -9.31
N GLY A 15 -9.16 -1.95 -8.20
CA GLY A 15 -9.66 -2.24 -6.85
C GLY A 15 -9.44 -3.66 -6.33
N ARG A 16 -8.38 -4.35 -6.75
CA ARG A 16 -8.14 -5.75 -6.31
C ARG A 16 -7.96 -5.90 -4.79
N ASN A 17 -7.58 -4.82 -4.08
CA ASN A 17 -7.38 -4.82 -2.64
C ASN A 17 -8.65 -4.49 -1.84
N LEU A 18 -9.75 -4.14 -2.52
CA LEU A 18 -10.99 -3.72 -1.86
C LEU A 18 -11.69 -4.85 -1.09
N PRO A 19 -11.80 -6.10 -1.62
CA PRO A 19 -12.52 -7.17 -0.92
C PRO A 19 -12.01 -7.37 0.52
N PRO A 20 -10.71 -7.59 0.80
CA PRO A 20 -10.26 -7.78 2.17
C PRO A 20 -10.39 -6.53 3.06
N LEU A 21 -10.40 -5.33 2.49
CA LEU A 21 -10.65 -4.08 3.24
C LEU A 21 -12.13 -3.97 3.63
N ARG A 22 -13.05 -4.35 2.73
CA ARG A 22 -14.50 -4.34 3.00
C ARG A 22 -14.89 -5.38 4.05
N GLU A 23 -14.33 -6.59 4.00
CA GLU A 23 -14.55 -7.65 5.00
C GLU A 23 -14.20 -7.18 6.43
N ARG A 24 -13.30 -6.22 6.56
CA ARG A 24 -12.93 -5.61 7.84
C ARG A 24 -13.82 -4.43 8.24
N GLY A 25 -14.84 -4.09 7.45
CA GLY A 25 -15.75 -2.97 7.70
C GLY A 25 -15.11 -1.60 7.58
N SER A 26 -14.02 -1.46 6.81
CA SER A 26 -13.33 -0.18 6.62
C SER A 26 -14.14 0.77 5.74
N GLN A 27 -14.09 2.08 6.07
CA GLN A 27 -14.45 3.15 5.14
C GLN A 27 -13.32 3.32 4.14
N ILE A 28 -13.55 2.97 2.87
CA ILE A 28 -12.49 2.87 1.88
C ILE A 28 -12.44 4.10 0.99
N VAL A 29 -11.24 4.64 0.83
CA VAL A 29 -10.88 5.59 -0.22
C VAL A 29 -9.99 4.86 -1.22
N ALA A 30 -10.35 4.85 -2.49
CA ALA A 30 -9.55 4.33 -3.59
C ALA A 30 -9.00 5.51 -4.41
N ALA A 31 -7.69 5.61 -4.53
CA ALA A 31 -7.02 6.70 -5.24
C ALA A 31 -6.20 6.17 -6.42
N ASP A 32 -6.40 6.73 -7.59
CA ASP A 32 -5.63 6.43 -8.80
C ASP A 32 -5.66 7.64 -9.75
N ARG A 33 -4.80 7.63 -10.75
CA ARG A 33 -4.84 8.58 -11.87
C ARG A 33 -5.72 8.11 -13.03
N ASP A 34 -6.05 6.82 -13.08
CA ASP A 34 -6.89 6.22 -14.12
C ASP A 34 -8.37 6.41 -13.79
N ASP A 35 -8.98 7.44 -14.39
CA ASP A 35 -10.39 7.81 -14.23
C ASP A 35 -11.33 6.69 -14.69
N LYS A 36 -10.97 5.94 -15.73
CA LYS A 36 -11.78 4.83 -16.25
C LYS A 36 -11.78 3.65 -15.28
N ALA A 37 -10.62 3.29 -14.74
CA ALA A 37 -10.53 2.25 -13.72
C ALA A 37 -11.36 2.62 -12.48
N LEU A 38 -11.27 3.87 -12.02
CA LEU A 38 -12.06 4.38 -10.88
C LEU A 38 -13.56 4.43 -11.19
N ALA A 39 -13.98 4.79 -12.41
CA ALA A 39 -15.39 4.78 -12.80
C ALA A 39 -15.97 3.35 -12.78
N MET A 40 -15.23 2.36 -13.26
CA MET A 40 -15.63 0.94 -13.17
C MET A 40 -15.69 0.46 -11.71
N LEU A 41 -14.71 0.88 -10.90
CA LEU A 41 -14.66 0.56 -9.48
C LEU A 41 -15.88 1.11 -8.75
N ALA A 42 -16.26 2.38 -8.99
CA ALA A 42 -17.41 3.02 -8.37
C ALA A 42 -18.75 2.33 -8.73
N GLN A 43 -18.87 1.74 -9.92
CA GLN A 43 -20.05 0.95 -10.31
C GLN A 43 -20.14 -0.37 -9.52
N GLY A 44 -19.01 -1.05 -9.31
CA GLY A 44 -18.95 -2.30 -8.55
C GLY A 44 -18.98 -2.13 -7.03
N TYR A 45 -18.55 -0.97 -6.55
CA TYR A 45 -18.39 -0.64 -5.13
C TYR A 45 -18.89 0.77 -4.82
N PRO A 46 -20.21 1.00 -4.78
CA PRO A 46 -20.79 2.33 -4.61
C PRO A 46 -20.53 2.96 -3.23
N ASP A 47 -20.11 2.16 -2.27
CA ASP A 47 -19.72 2.56 -0.91
C ASP A 47 -18.25 3.04 -0.81
N VAL A 48 -17.46 2.89 -1.89
CA VAL A 48 -16.06 3.31 -1.92
C VAL A 48 -15.93 4.73 -2.45
N GLN A 49 -15.22 5.59 -1.71
CA GLN A 49 -14.88 6.93 -2.18
C GLN A 49 -13.76 6.86 -3.20
N CYS A 50 -14.05 7.13 -4.47
CA CYS A 50 -13.04 7.20 -5.54
C CYS A 50 -12.45 8.60 -5.64
N VAL A 51 -11.12 8.70 -5.72
CA VAL A 51 -10.36 9.95 -5.86
C VAL A 51 -9.43 9.84 -7.06
N CYS A 52 -9.79 10.52 -8.14
CA CYS A 52 -8.93 10.64 -9.33
C CYS A 52 -7.92 11.76 -9.13
N THR A 53 -6.63 11.43 -9.09
CA THR A 53 -5.56 12.42 -8.93
C THR A 53 -4.21 11.88 -9.44
N ASP A 54 -3.36 12.77 -9.94
CA ASP A 54 -1.97 12.43 -10.23
C ASP A 54 -1.20 12.25 -8.91
N LEU A 55 -0.91 10.98 -8.60
CA LEU A 55 -0.22 10.60 -7.36
C LEU A 55 1.25 11.03 -7.32
N GLU A 56 1.82 11.42 -8.46
CA GLU A 56 3.23 11.78 -8.59
C GLU A 56 3.47 13.30 -8.54
N HIS A 57 2.59 14.10 -9.16
CA HIS A 57 2.87 15.54 -9.37
C HIS A 57 1.81 16.47 -8.77
N ALA A 58 0.54 16.04 -8.69
CA ALA A 58 -0.51 16.88 -8.11
C ALA A 58 -0.48 16.92 -6.56
N PRO A 59 -0.98 17.99 -5.92
CA PRO A 59 -1.27 17.96 -4.48
C PRO A 59 -2.26 16.85 -4.15
N TRP A 60 -2.00 16.09 -3.08
CA TRP A 60 -2.94 15.05 -2.65
C TRP A 60 -4.06 15.67 -1.79
N PRO A 61 -5.33 15.27 -2.02
CA PRO A 61 -6.46 15.77 -1.25
C PRO A 61 -6.62 15.01 0.08
N PHE A 62 -5.53 14.50 0.65
CA PHE A 62 -5.54 13.69 1.86
C PHE A 62 -4.88 14.45 3.00
N ALA A 63 -5.57 14.50 4.15
CA ALA A 63 -4.98 15.03 5.36
C ALA A 63 -3.91 14.07 5.91
N ALA A 64 -2.83 14.62 6.45
CA ALA A 64 -1.84 13.82 7.16
C ALA A 64 -2.47 13.07 8.33
N ARG A 65 -1.99 11.85 8.61
CA ARG A 65 -2.44 11.01 9.74
C ARG A 65 -3.95 10.73 9.76
N SER A 66 -4.56 10.56 8.58
CA SER A 66 -6.01 10.40 8.45
C SER A 66 -6.47 8.98 8.10
N PHE A 67 -5.56 8.03 7.92
CA PHE A 67 -5.90 6.66 7.56
C PHE A 67 -5.38 5.65 8.58
N ASP A 68 -6.28 4.76 9.04
CA ASP A 68 -5.96 3.64 9.93
C ASP A 68 -5.30 2.48 9.19
N THR A 69 -5.56 2.39 7.88
CA THR A 69 -4.93 1.40 6.99
C THR A 69 -4.54 2.06 5.67
N LEU A 70 -3.32 1.79 5.23
CA LEU A 70 -2.83 2.21 3.93
C LEU A 70 -2.33 0.97 3.19
N VAL A 71 -2.90 0.72 2.02
CA VAL A 71 -2.48 -0.35 1.10
C VAL A 71 -1.89 0.28 -0.15
N CYS A 72 -0.72 -0.18 -0.56
CA CYS A 72 -0.07 0.25 -1.79
C CYS A 72 0.54 -0.96 -2.48
N CYS A 73 0.02 -1.31 -3.66
CA CYS A 73 0.48 -2.49 -4.39
C CYS A 73 0.87 -2.14 -5.83
N ASN A 74 1.98 -2.74 -6.30
CA ASN A 74 2.49 -2.57 -7.67
C ASN A 74 2.74 -1.11 -8.09
N TYR A 75 3.07 -0.26 -7.14
CA TYR A 75 3.35 1.15 -7.35
C TYR A 75 4.65 1.54 -6.64
N LEU A 76 5.47 2.35 -7.27
CA LEU A 76 6.69 2.90 -6.68
C LEU A 76 6.98 4.28 -7.26
N TYR A 77 6.87 5.30 -6.42
CA TYR A 77 7.35 6.65 -6.71
C TYR A 77 8.12 7.20 -5.51
N ARG A 78 9.44 7.03 -5.55
CA ARG A 78 10.34 7.31 -4.42
C ARG A 78 10.24 8.72 -3.85
N PRO A 79 10.10 9.79 -4.67
CA PRO A 79 10.04 11.15 -4.15
C PRO A 79 8.91 11.41 -3.15
N ARG A 80 7.84 10.57 -3.16
CA ARG A 80 6.67 10.74 -2.29
C ARG A 80 6.43 9.60 -1.30
N LEU A 81 7.36 8.66 -1.16
CA LEU A 81 7.18 7.54 -0.22
C LEU A 81 7.00 8.01 1.23
N ASP A 82 7.76 9.01 1.66
CA ASP A 82 7.65 9.52 3.04
C ASP A 82 6.34 10.30 3.24
N LEU A 83 5.87 11.00 2.20
CA LEU A 83 4.57 11.66 2.21
C LEU A 83 3.44 10.62 2.32
N LEU A 84 3.52 9.53 1.54
CA LEU A 84 2.56 8.42 1.60
C LEU A 84 2.48 7.83 3.01
N VAL A 85 3.62 7.51 3.61
CA VAL A 85 3.68 7.00 4.99
C VAL A 85 3.12 8.03 5.98
N GLY A 86 3.31 9.34 5.71
CA GLY A 86 2.79 10.44 6.50
C GLY A 86 1.25 10.48 6.62
N LEU A 87 0.53 9.80 5.72
CA LEU A 87 -0.94 9.69 5.76
C LEU A 87 -1.45 8.74 6.86
N LEU A 88 -0.60 7.83 7.39
CA LEU A 88 -0.99 6.90 8.45
C LEU A 88 -1.29 7.62 9.76
N ALA A 89 -2.44 7.33 10.33
CA ALA A 89 -2.82 7.72 11.68
C ALA A 89 -1.94 7.03 12.75
N PRO A 90 -1.88 7.55 13.98
CA PRO A 90 -1.30 6.81 15.10
C PRO A 90 -1.98 5.45 15.29
N GLY A 91 -1.19 4.38 15.40
CA GLY A 91 -1.67 2.99 15.41
C GLY A 91 -2.08 2.45 14.03
N GLY A 92 -1.96 3.25 12.97
CA GLY A 92 -2.30 2.86 11.62
C GLY A 92 -1.30 1.89 11.00
N VAL A 93 -1.78 1.04 10.09
CA VAL A 93 -1.02 -0.06 9.46
C VAL A 93 -0.75 0.25 7.99
N LEU A 94 0.51 0.13 7.60
CA LEU A 94 0.95 0.12 6.21
C LEU A 94 1.07 -1.32 5.69
N ILE A 95 0.44 -1.61 4.56
CA ILE A 95 0.66 -2.81 3.76
C ILE A 95 1.20 -2.36 2.42
N TYR A 96 2.42 -2.75 2.11
CA TYR A 96 3.08 -2.35 0.87
C TYR A 96 3.67 -3.57 0.16
N GLU A 97 3.30 -3.77 -1.11
CA GLU A 97 3.91 -4.79 -1.97
C GLU A 97 4.26 -4.17 -3.32
N THR A 98 5.52 -4.28 -3.77
CA THR A 98 5.85 -3.95 -5.15
C THR A 98 7.09 -4.69 -5.61
N PHE A 99 7.40 -4.54 -6.89
CA PHE A 99 8.48 -5.25 -7.57
C PHE A 99 9.85 -4.82 -7.07
N ALA A 100 10.79 -5.76 -7.03
CA ALA A 100 12.16 -5.56 -6.61
C ALA A 100 13.15 -5.94 -7.71
N ARG A 101 14.40 -5.53 -7.57
CA ARG A 101 15.50 -5.89 -8.49
C ARG A 101 15.57 -7.40 -8.66
N GLY A 102 15.78 -7.84 -9.88
CA GLY A 102 15.68 -9.24 -10.29
C GLY A 102 14.36 -9.56 -11.02
N ASN A 103 13.32 -8.68 -10.88
CA ASN A 103 12.05 -8.86 -11.57
C ASN A 103 12.16 -8.71 -13.09
N GLU A 104 13.14 -7.97 -13.59
CA GLU A 104 13.41 -7.78 -15.02
C GLU A 104 13.60 -9.09 -15.78
N ARG A 105 13.92 -10.18 -15.09
CA ARG A 105 14.05 -11.54 -15.67
C ARG A 105 12.69 -12.21 -15.91
N TYR A 106 11.63 -11.71 -15.28
CA TYR A 106 10.27 -12.28 -15.36
C TYR A 106 9.30 -11.41 -16.14
N GLY A 107 9.68 -10.16 -16.47
CA GLY A 107 8.85 -9.28 -17.27
C GLY A 107 8.83 -7.84 -16.78
N LYS A 108 7.69 -7.18 -16.93
CA LYS A 108 7.50 -5.79 -16.52
C LYS A 108 6.99 -5.72 -15.07
N PRO A 109 7.38 -4.65 -14.33
CA PRO A 109 8.34 -3.61 -14.72
C PRO A 109 9.76 -4.16 -14.78
N SER A 110 10.52 -3.70 -15.78
CA SER A 110 11.95 -4.03 -15.95
C SER A 110 12.86 -2.81 -15.75
N ASN A 111 12.29 -1.59 -15.77
CA ASN A 111 13.06 -0.37 -15.50
C ASN A 111 13.45 -0.32 -14.03
N PRO A 112 14.77 -0.20 -13.71
CA PRO A 112 15.28 -0.11 -12.34
C PRO A 112 14.63 0.99 -11.48
N ALA A 113 14.13 2.07 -12.09
CA ALA A 113 13.43 3.14 -11.41
C ALA A 113 12.15 2.65 -10.68
N PHE A 114 11.53 1.58 -11.19
CA PHE A 114 10.32 0.97 -10.64
C PHE A 114 10.58 -0.32 -9.84
N LEU A 115 11.86 -0.65 -9.60
CA LEU A 115 12.28 -1.83 -8.85
C LEU A 115 12.94 -1.43 -7.54
N LEU A 116 12.43 -1.96 -6.44
CA LEU A 116 13.00 -1.74 -5.11
C LEU A 116 14.40 -2.34 -5.02
N ALA A 117 15.33 -1.62 -4.42
CA ALA A 117 16.61 -2.16 -4.00
C ALA A 117 16.42 -3.07 -2.78
N GLU A 118 17.37 -3.97 -2.52
CA GLU A 118 17.34 -4.86 -1.36
C GLU A 118 17.06 -4.10 -0.05
N GLY A 119 16.08 -4.56 0.72
CA GLY A 119 15.69 -3.97 2.00
C GLY A 119 15.16 -2.53 1.91
N GLU A 120 14.77 -2.04 0.74
CA GLU A 120 14.36 -0.64 0.59
C GLU A 120 13.11 -0.32 1.40
N LEU A 121 12.10 -1.22 1.44
CA LEU A 121 10.90 -1.00 2.27
C LEU A 121 11.21 -1.01 3.77
N LEU A 122 12.17 -1.81 4.23
CA LEU A 122 12.63 -1.75 5.63
C LEU A 122 13.25 -0.39 5.96
N ARG A 123 14.05 0.17 5.04
CA ARG A 123 14.62 1.51 5.24
C ARG A 123 13.54 2.60 5.25
N VAL A 124 12.51 2.45 4.41
CA VAL A 124 11.34 3.35 4.43
C VAL A 124 10.62 3.29 5.77
N ALA A 125 10.32 2.09 6.28
CA ALA A 125 9.69 1.91 7.57
C ALA A 125 10.51 2.56 8.69
N ARG A 126 11.81 2.24 8.76
CA ARG A 126 12.72 2.73 9.81
C ARG A 126 12.83 4.26 9.84
N ARG A 127 13.06 4.90 8.68
CA ARG A 127 13.23 6.37 8.62
C ARG A 127 11.94 7.13 8.95
N ASN A 128 10.78 6.48 8.79
CA ASN A 128 9.48 7.05 9.14
C ASN A 128 8.99 6.64 10.55
N GLY A 129 9.83 5.98 11.34
CA GLY A 129 9.51 5.58 12.71
C GLY A 129 8.42 4.51 12.81
N LEU A 130 8.24 3.68 11.78
CA LEU A 130 7.30 2.56 11.82
C LEU A 130 7.91 1.34 12.49
N VAL A 131 7.10 0.58 13.21
CA VAL A 131 7.44 -0.76 13.70
C VAL A 131 7.10 -1.78 12.62
N THR A 132 8.08 -2.55 12.15
CA THR A 132 7.87 -3.61 11.16
C THR A 132 7.25 -4.82 11.83
N LEU A 133 6.09 -5.27 11.33
CA LEU A 133 5.39 -6.48 11.78
C LEU A 133 5.76 -7.70 10.92
N GLY A 134 5.99 -7.48 9.62
CA GLY A 134 6.39 -8.51 8.68
C GLY A 134 7.09 -7.91 7.47
N TYR A 135 8.06 -8.66 6.96
CA TYR A 135 8.78 -8.30 5.73
C TYR A 135 9.17 -9.55 4.97
N GLU A 136 8.98 -9.50 3.67
CA GLU A 136 9.40 -10.53 2.74
C GLU A 136 10.14 -9.91 1.55
N HIS A 137 11.15 -10.62 1.04
CA HIS A 137 11.83 -10.28 -0.21
C HIS A 137 12.17 -11.56 -0.95
N GLY A 138 11.63 -11.74 -2.14
CA GLY A 138 11.91 -12.92 -2.93
C GLY A 138 10.95 -13.16 -4.09
N PHE A 139 10.99 -14.38 -4.58
CA PHE A 139 10.14 -14.86 -5.67
C PHE A 139 8.70 -15.08 -5.20
N SER A 140 7.72 -14.50 -5.90
CA SER A 140 6.32 -14.53 -5.45
C SER A 140 5.68 -15.90 -5.62
N SER A 141 5.52 -16.38 -6.85
CA SER A 141 4.96 -17.71 -7.13
C SER A 141 5.17 -18.12 -8.60
N PRO A 142 5.14 -19.43 -8.92
CA PRO A 142 5.20 -19.91 -10.29
C PRO A 142 4.04 -19.45 -11.18
N GLN A 143 2.86 -19.21 -10.59
CA GLN A 143 1.66 -18.76 -11.32
C GLN A 143 1.74 -17.28 -11.71
N ARG A 144 2.48 -16.49 -10.94
CA ARG A 144 2.74 -15.06 -11.21
C ARG A 144 4.21 -14.76 -10.89
N PRO A 145 5.14 -15.19 -11.78
CA PRO A 145 6.56 -15.04 -11.52
C PRO A 145 6.95 -13.58 -11.38
N ALA A 146 7.45 -13.20 -10.20
CA ALA A 146 7.96 -11.86 -9.92
C ALA A 146 8.92 -11.88 -8.74
N ILE A 147 9.87 -10.96 -8.70
CA ILE A 147 10.63 -10.64 -7.51
C ILE A 147 9.98 -9.42 -6.86
N VAL A 148 9.58 -9.57 -5.60
CA VAL A 148 8.85 -8.54 -4.85
C VAL A 148 9.45 -8.30 -3.48
N GLN A 149 9.16 -7.13 -2.91
CA GLN A 149 9.23 -6.90 -1.47
C GLN A 149 7.82 -6.67 -0.95
N ARG A 150 7.54 -7.19 0.25
CA ARG A 150 6.32 -6.99 1.01
C ARG A 150 6.65 -6.46 2.38
N LEU A 151 5.90 -5.51 2.84
CA LEU A 151 6.04 -4.92 4.16
C LEU A 151 4.67 -4.79 4.81
N CYS A 152 4.56 -5.25 6.05
CA CYS A 152 3.52 -4.86 6.98
C CYS A 152 4.18 -4.11 8.14
N ALA A 153 3.76 -2.87 8.38
CA ALA A 153 4.35 -2.05 9.43
C ALA A 153 3.28 -1.17 10.09
N VAL A 154 3.49 -0.78 11.35
CA VAL A 154 2.54 0.01 12.13
C VAL A 154 3.19 1.32 12.59
N ARG A 155 2.43 2.41 12.54
CA ARG A 155 2.84 3.68 13.18
C ARG A 155 2.59 3.61 14.68
N PRO A 156 3.56 3.92 15.53
CA PRO A 156 3.32 4.03 17.00
C PRO A 156 2.15 4.97 17.34
N PRO A 157 1.42 4.71 18.45
CA PRO A 157 1.72 3.69 19.45
C PRO A 157 1.45 2.28 18.94
N PHE A 158 2.31 1.33 19.34
CA PHE A 158 2.24 -0.07 18.99
C PHE A 158 2.08 -0.92 20.27
N ASP A 159 1.09 -1.78 20.25
CA ASP A 159 0.88 -2.80 21.27
C ASP A 159 0.99 -4.18 20.64
N ALA A 160 2.01 -4.94 21.05
CA ALA A 160 2.32 -6.25 20.50
C ALA A 160 1.17 -7.27 20.69
N GLU A 161 0.38 -7.14 21.73
CA GLU A 161 -0.75 -8.04 21.99
C GLU A 161 -1.89 -7.87 20.96
N THR A 162 -1.98 -6.68 20.36
CA THR A 162 -2.94 -6.40 19.27
C THR A 162 -2.60 -7.12 17.97
N TYR A 163 -1.36 -7.57 17.81
CA TYR A 163 -0.84 -8.20 16.59
C TYR A 163 -0.17 -9.55 16.91
N PRO A 164 -0.96 -10.56 17.33
CA PRO A 164 -0.42 -11.87 17.67
C PRO A 164 0.29 -12.51 16.45
N LEU A 165 1.39 -13.18 16.71
CA LEU A 165 2.06 -14.01 15.71
C LEU A 165 1.17 -15.21 15.41
N VAL A 166 0.91 -15.47 14.13
CA VAL A 166 0.20 -16.67 13.69
C VAL A 166 1.26 -17.74 13.49
N GLY A 167 1.19 -18.80 14.27
CA GLY A 167 2.02 -20.00 14.14
C GLY A 167 1.54 -20.91 13.01
#